data_e7d5e27afa6009e2b4682e8400b104ac
#
_entry.id   e7d5e27afa6009e2b4682e8400b104ac
#
_cell.length_a   1.000
_cell.length_b   1.000
_cell.length_c   1.000
_cell.angle_alpha   90.00
_cell.angle_beta   90.00
_cell.angle_gamma   90.00
#
_symmetry.space_group_name_H-M   'P 1'
#
loop_
_entity.id
_entity.type
_entity.pdbx_description
1 polymer ?
#
loop_
_entity_poly.entity_id
_entity_poly.type
_entity_poly.pdbx_seq_one_letter_code
_entity_poly.pdbx_strand_id
1 'polypeptide(L)'
;MPYTVTKEDDLFMPMLTTLFLLVTMTVLVCIVPGPDMLYIISRSTRQGRSAGVVSCLGIAAGGLLQTTAVAFGISGVFLVVPIAYDILKYVGAAYLVYLGVRFLLGREAMQTSSPDGKADLRKAFFQGSLTTLLNPKVALFYLAFLPQFVDPARGHVPLQLLILGLLFNITSLAVDTSVALLASLLGSWLKRRSRAAKLIPWLTGSVLIGLGVRLVFSGRP
;
A
#
# COMPACT_ATOMS: atom_id res chain seq x y z
N MET A 1 26.89 7.58 -40.37
CA MET A 1 25.48 7.30 -40.19
C MET A 1 25.10 7.78 -38.81
N PRO A 2 24.30 8.85 -38.65
CA PRO A 2 23.79 9.24 -37.33
C PRO A 2 22.69 8.27 -36.91
N TYR A 3 22.85 7.66 -35.75
CA TYR A 3 21.78 6.92 -35.07
C TYR A 3 20.62 7.89 -34.82
N THR A 4 19.57 7.77 -35.58
CA THR A 4 18.29 8.38 -35.23
C THR A 4 17.72 7.58 -34.05
N VAL A 5 17.97 8.08 -32.84
CA VAL A 5 17.23 7.66 -31.65
C VAL A 5 15.77 7.93 -31.96
N THR A 6 15.00 6.88 -32.15
CA THR A 6 13.59 7.02 -32.46
C THR A 6 12.86 7.52 -31.25
N LYS A 7 11.96 8.48 -31.46
CA LYS A 7 11.10 9.13 -30.43
C LYS A 7 10.29 8.12 -29.59
N GLU A 8 10.25 6.87 -30.02
CA GLU A 8 9.62 5.75 -29.30
C GLU A 8 10.48 5.21 -28.16
N ASP A 9 11.83 5.26 -28.27
CA ASP A 9 12.73 4.79 -27.22
C ASP A 9 12.72 5.72 -26.00
N ASP A 10 12.57 7.03 -26.22
CA ASP A 10 12.44 8.03 -25.15
C ASP A 10 11.07 7.94 -24.43
N LEU A 11 10.05 7.42 -25.09
CA LEU A 11 8.72 7.25 -24.51
C LEU A 11 8.62 6.04 -23.57
N PHE A 12 9.42 5.00 -23.85
CA PHE A 12 9.40 3.74 -23.10
C PHE A 12 10.28 3.81 -21.83
N MET A 13 11.44 4.43 -21.90
CA MET A 13 12.39 4.54 -20.77
C MET A 13 11.80 5.26 -19.53
N PRO A 14 11.20 6.44 -19.63
CA PRO A 14 10.54 7.08 -18.48
C PRO A 14 9.44 6.24 -17.88
N MET A 15 8.68 5.50 -18.72
CA MET A 15 7.61 4.61 -18.26
C MET A 15 8.15 3.44 -17.44
N LEU A 16 9.24 2.78 -17.86
CA LEU A 16 9.86 1.68 -17.12
C LEU A 16 10.41 2.14 -15.76
N THR A 17 11.07 3.29 -15.73
CA THR A 17 11.58 3.88 -14.48
C THR A 17 10.43 4.17 -13.50
N THR A 18 9.35 4.74 -14.00
CA THR A 18 8.14 5.05 -13.22
C THR A 18 7.53 3.78 -12.63
N LEU A 19 7.37 2.72 -13.44
CA LEU A 19 6.84 1.42 -12.98
C LEU A 19 7.75 0.77 -11.94
N PHE A 20 9.07 0.79 -12.17
CA PHE A 20 10.06 0.28 -11.21
C PHE A 20 9.99 1.01 -9.88
N LEU A 21 9.92 2.34 -9.90
CA LEU A 21 9.76 3.16 -8.70
C LEU A 21 8.44 2.85 -7.98
N LEU A 22 7.33 2.74 -8.69
CA LEU A 22 6.04 2.39 -8.10
C LEU A 22 6.09 1.02 -7.42
N VAL A 23 6.62 -0.01 -8.10
CA VAL A 23 6.76 -1.36 -7.53
C VAL A 23 7.63 -1.32 -6.28
N THR A 24 8.79 -0.66 -6.34
CA THR A 24 9.69 -0.52 -5.20
C THR A 24 9.02 0.16 -4.01
N MET A 25 8.31 1.27 -4.26
CA MET A 25 7.56 1.98 -3.21
C MET A 25 6.41 1.14 -2.66
N THR A 26 5.71 0.40 -3.51
CA THR A 26 4.66 -0.53 -3.08
C THR A 26 5.22 -1.59 -2.13
N VAL A 27 6.33 -2.23 -2.51
CA VAL A 27 6.99 -3.24 -1.66
C VAL A 27 7.38 -2.64 -0.31
N LEU A 28 8.00 -1.44 -0.31
CA LEU A 28 8.38 -0.76 0.92
C LEU A 28 7.15 -0.46 1.80
N VAL A 29 6.07 0.05 1.22
CA VAL A 29 4.83 0.32 1.95
C VAL A 29 4.21 -0.98 2.49
N CYS A 30 4.19 -2.06 1.70
CA CYS A 30 3.60 -3.34 2.13
C CYS A 30 4.40 -4.00 3.25
N ILE A 31 5.75 -3.93 3.22
CA ILE A 31 6.61 -4.49 4.29
C ILE A 31 6.43 -3.75 5.61
N VAL A 32 6.06 -2.48 5.56
CA VAL A 32 5.74 -1.69 6.75
C VAL A 32 4.49 -2.28 7.44
N PRO A 33 4.60 -2.81 8.68
CA PRO A 33 3.44 -3.36 9.36
C PRO A 33 2.34 -2.32 9.55
N GLY A 34 1.16 -2.66 9.12
CA GLY A 34 -0.06 -1.86 9.26
C GLY A 34 -1.24 -2.77 9.54
N PRO A 35 -2.46 -2.23 9.62
CA PRO A 35 -3.66 -3.00 9.91
C PRO A 35 -3.81 -4.24 9.01
N ASP A 36 -3.54 -4.11 7.70
CA ASP A 36 -3.65 -5.20 6.73
C ASP A 36 -2.66 -6.33 7.05
N MET A 37 -1.38 -5.99 7.23
CA MET A 37 -0.34 -6.98 7.53
C MET A 37 -0.61 -7.68 8.87
N LEU A 38 -1.02 -6.95 9.90
CA LEU A 38 -1.36 -7.53 11.20
C LEU A 38 -2.59 -8.45 11.10
N TYR A 39 -3.58 -8.07 10.29
CA TYR A 39 -4.74 -8.91 10.02
C TYR A 39 -4.34 -10.21 9.33
N ILE A 40 -3.52 -10.14 8.27
CA ILE A 40 -3.00 -11.31 7.54
C ILE A 40 -2.23 -12.25 8.48
N ILE A 41 -1.28 -11.72 9.25
CA ILE A 41 -0.47 -12.51 10.18
C ILE A 41 -1.37 -13.19 11.21
N SER A 42 -2.31 -12.46 11.80
CA SER A 42 -3.24 -13.01 12.78
C SER A 42 -4.07 -14.16 12.21
N ARG A 43 -4.65 -13.96 11.00
CA ARG A 43 -5.44 -15.00 10.33
C ARG A 43 -4.61 -16.22 9.96
N SER A 44 -3.43 -16.01 9.38
CA SER A 44 -2.53 -17.08 8.94
C SER A 44 -2.03 -17.93 10.11
N THR A 45 -1.65 -17.30 11.23
CA THR A 45 -1.11 -17.98 12.41
C THR A 45 -2.16 -18.73 13.25
N ARG A 46 -3.42 -18.29 13.21
CA ARG A 46 -4.50 -18.87 14.04
C ARG A 46 -5.42 -19.80 13.26
N GLN A 47 -5.72 -19.49 12.01
CA GLN A 47 -6.70 -20.22 11.18
C GLN A 47 -6.04 -20.92 9.98
N GLY A 48 -4.70 -20.81 9.87
CA GLY A 48 -3.91 -21.48 8.84
C GLY A 48 -3.81 -20.70 7.53
N ARG A 49 -3.02 -21.26 6.60
CA ARG A 49 -2.64 -20.61 5.34
C ARG A 49 -3.82 -20.20 4.46
N SER A 50 -4.87 -21.04 4.43
CA SER A 50 -6.05 -20.75 3.57
C SER A 50 -6.78 -19.49 4.01
N ALA A 51 -6.95 -19.29 5.33
CA ALA A 51 -7.56 -18.08 5.85
C ALA A 51 -6.68 -16.85 5.60
N GLY A 52 -5.35 -17.01 5.69
CA GLY A 52 -4.40 -15.95 5.35
C GLY A 52 -4.49 -15.54 3.90
N VAL A 53 -4.43 -16.47 2.96
CA VAL A 53 -4.51 -16.19 1.51
C VAL A 53 -5.86 -15.56 1.14
N VAL A 54 -6.97 -16.08 1.67
CA VAL A 54 -8.29 -15.48 1.42
C VAL A 54 -8.40 -14.08 2.02
N SER A 55 -7.73 -13.81 3.14
CA SER A 55 -7.62 -12.44 3.67
C SER A 55 -6.87 -11.51 2.71
N CYS A 56 -5.77 -11.97 2.08
CA CYS A 56 -5.04 -11.19 1.07
C CYS A 56 -5.92 -10.89 -0.16
N LEU A 57 -6.73 -11.86 -0.62
CA LEU A 57 -7.71 -11.63 -1.69
C LEU A 57 -8.77 -10.58 -1.31
N GLY A 58 -9.24 -10.61 -0.06
CA GLY A 58 -10.12 -9.58 0.47
C GLY A 58 -9.47 -8.20 0.47
N ILE A 59 -8.23 -8.11 0.96
CA ILE A 59 -7.42 -6.88 0.96
C ILE A 59 -7.27 -6.34 -0.48
N ALA A 60 -6.92 -7.21 -1.43
CA ALA A 60 -6.82 -6.82 -2.83
C ALA A 60 -8.15 -6.31 -3.40
N ALA A 61 -9.28 -6.95 -3.06
CA ALA A 61 -10.61 -6.46 -3.46
C ALA A 61 -10.91 -5.06 -2.90
N GLY A 62 -10.57 -4.81 -1.62
CA GLY A 62 -10.66 -3.48 -1.00
C GLY A 62 -9.76 -2.45 -1.72
N GLY A 63 -8.53 -2.84 -2.07
CA GLY A 63 -7.60 -2.01 -2.85
C GLY A 63 -8.11 -1.67 -4.26
N LEU A 64 -8.75 -2.62 -4.95
CA LEU A 64 -9.37 -2.36 -6.25
C LEU A 64 -10.52 -1.35 -6.16
N LEU A 65 -11.33 -1.43 -5.10
CA LEU A 65 -12.36 -0.42 -4.85
C LEU A 65 -11.75 0.95 -4.59
N GLN A 66 -10.67 1.06 -3.82
CA GLN A 66 -9.95 2.31 -3.62
C GLN A 66 -9.33 2.82 -4.93
N THR A 67 -8.71 1.95 -5.74
CA THR A 67 -8.19 2.28 -7.07
C THR A 67 -9.28 2.93 -7.93
N THR A 68 -10.44 2.30 -7.98
CA THR A 68 -11.59 2.78 -8.78
C THR A 68 -12.09 4.13 -8.25
N ALA A 69 -12.23 4.26 -6.93
CA ALA A 69 -12.67 5.50 -6.30
C ALA A 69 -11.69 6.66 -6.58
N VAL A 70 -10.39 6.40 -6.53
CA VAL A 70 -9.36 7.40 -6.84
C VAL A 70 -9.34 7.76 -8.33
N ALA A 71 -9.42 6.78 -9.22
CA ALA A 71 -9.40 7.01 -10.66
C ALA A 71 -10.56 7.89 -11.13
N PHE A 72 -11.76 7.66 -10.62
CA PHE A 72 -12.95 8.44 -11.02
C PHE A 72 -13.22 9.65 -10.12
N GLY A 73 -12.86 9.60 -8.85
CA GLY A 73 -13.07 10.70 -7.90
C GLY A 73 -12.02 11.80 -8.03
N ILE A 74 -10.74 11.44 -8.09
CA ILE A 74 -9.63 12.41 -8.12
C ILE A 74 -9.52 13.08 -9.49
N SER A 75 -9.74 12.35 -10.59
CA SER A 75 -9.64 12.92 -11.93
C SER A 75 -10.56 14.13 -12.15
N GLY A 76 -11.76 14.14 -11.53
CA GLY A 76 -12.67 15.29 -11.56
C GLY A 76 -12.20 16.45 -10.68
N VAL A 77 -11.66 16.16 -9.48
CA VAL A 77 -11.29 17.19 -8.50
C VAL A 77 -10.01 17.92 -8.90
N PHE A 78 -8.99 17.25 -9.41
CA PHE A 78 -7.74 17.90 -9.80
C PHE A 78 -7.85 18.77 -11.05
N LEU A 79 -8.78 18.46 -11.95
CA LEU A 79 -9.07 19.31 -13.11
C LEU A 79 -9.76 20.62 -12.72
N VAL A 80 -10.55 20.61 -11.63
CA VAL A 80 -11.36 21.76 -11.22
C VAL A 80 -10.67 22.57 -10.11
N VAL A 81 -9.87 21.94 -9.26
CA VAL A 81 -9.27 22.59 -8.07
C VAL A 81 -7.80 22.20 -7.92
N PRO A 82 -6.87 22.90 -8.61
CA PRO A 82 -5.44 22.59 -8.53
C PRO A 82 -4.84 22.60 -7.12
N ILE A 83 -5.39 23.41 -6.21
CA ILE A 83 -4.95 23.46 -4.80
C ILE A 83 -5.34 22.19 -4.02
N ALA A 84 -6.33 21.41 -4.48
CA ALA A 84 -6.75 20.18 -3.82
C ALA A 84 -5.61 19.14 -3.80
N TYR A 85 -4.80 19.09 -4.85
CA TYR A 85 -3.61 18.24 -4.90
C TYR A 85 -2.61 18.59 -3.79
N ASP A 86 -2.28 19.88 -3.63
CA ASP A 86 -1.34 20.33 -2.62
C ASP A 86 -1.86 20.06 -1.20
N ILE A 87 -3.13 20.35 -0.95
CA ILE A 87 -3.77 20.04 0.34
C ILE A 87 -3.65 18.54 0.64
N LEU A 88 -4.03 17.70 -0.32
CA LEU A 88 -4.00 16.24 -0.13
C LEU A 88 -2.57 15.73 0.07
N LYS A 89 -1.61 16.26 -0.69
CA LYS A 89 -0.18 15.95 -0.59
C LYS A 89 0.35 16.27 0.83
N TYR A 90 0.14 17.48 1.32
CA TYR A 90 0.66 17.90 2.63
C TYR A 90 -0.08 17.21 3.78
N VAL A 91 -1.39 17.02 3.70
CA VAL A 91 -2.17 16.26 4.69
C VAL A 91 -1.71 14.80 4.72
N GLY A 92 -1.52 14.18 3.55
CA GLY A 92 -1.00 12.82 3.43
C GLY A 92 0.41 12.68 4.00
N ALA A 93 1.31 13.61 3.70
CA ALA A 93 2.67 13.64 4.23
C ALA A 93 2.67 13.77 5.77
N ALA A 94 1.91 14.73 6.31
CA ALA A 94 1.78 14.94 7.76
C ALA A 94 1.24 13.68 8.46
N TYR A 95 0.26 13.01 7.85
CA TYR A 95 -0.30 11.79 8.41
C TYR A 95 0.67 10.60 8.35
N LEU A 96 1.44 10.43 7.28
CA LEU A 96 2.49 9.41 7.21
C LEU A 96 3.56 9.61 8.28
N VAL A 97 3.99 10.86 8.50
CA VAL A 97 4.91 11.21 9.58
C VAL A 97 4.28 10.92 10.94
N TYR A 98 3.02 11.30 11.16
CA TYR A 98 2.27 11.01 12.40
C TYR A 98 2.20 9.50 12.68
N LEU A 99 1.83 8.68 11.68
CA LEU A 99 1.82 7.22 11.82
C LEU A 99 3.21 6.68 12.15
N GLY A 100 4.23 7.15 11.43
CA GLY A 100 5.61 6.74 11.66
C GLY A 100 6.07 7.03 13.10
N VAL A 101 5.77 8.20 13.62
CA VAL A 101 6.05 8.56 15.03
C VAL A 101 5.28 7.65 16.00
N ARG A 102 4.01 7.35 15.74
CA ARG A 102 3.20 6.43 16.57
C ARG A 102 3.82 5.04 16.63
N PHE A 103 4.32 4.53 15.50
CA PHE A 103 5.04 3.24 15.47
C PHE A 103 6.33 3.30 16.28
N LEU A 104 7.13 4.36 16.14
CA LEU A 104 8.37 4.54 16.93
C LEU A 104 8.10 4.60 18.44
N LEU A 105 6.99 5.23 18.84
CA LEU A 105 6.58 5.32 20.24
C LEU A 105 5.90 4.04 20.79
N GLY A 106 5.76 3.00 19.99
CA GLY A 106 5.13 1.74 20.39
C GLY A 106 3.63 1.85 20.72
N ARG A 107 2.96 2.91 20.26
CA ARG A 107 1.54 3.19 20.57
C ARG A 107 0.56 2.46 19.65
N GLU A 108 1.05 1.75 18.65
CA GLU A 108 0.26 0.84 17.81
C GLU A 108 0.15 -0.53 18.48
N ALA A 109 -0.72 -0.63 19.49
CA ALA A 109 -1.06 -1.91 20.07
C ALA A 109 -1.82 -2.76 19.05
N MET A 110 -1.32 -3.95 18.78
CA MET A 110 -1.99 -4.97 17.97
C MET A 110 -3.34 -5.30 18.60
N GLN A 111 -4.42 -4.67 18.13
CA GLN A 111 -5.77 -5.13 18.47
C GLN A 111 -6.02 -6.44 17.71
N THR A 112 -5.56 -7.53 18.27
CA THR A 112 -5.83 -8.88 17.79
C THR A 112 -7.15 -9.36 18.38
N SER A 113 -8.25 -8.88 17.86
CA SER A 113 -9.55 -9.53 18.10
C SER A 113 -9.57 -10.83 17.33
N SER A 114 -9.54 -11.96 18.01
CA SER A 114 -9.61 -13.27 17.38
C SER A 114 -10.66 -14.13 18.01
N PRO A 115 -11.54 -14.72 17.22
CA PRO A 115 -12.28 -15.91 17.63
C PRO A 115 -11.39 -17.14 17.40
N ASP A 116 -11.18 -17.95 18.42
CA ASP A 116 -10.77 -19.32 18.28
C ASP A 116 -11.91 -20.09 17.62
N GLY A 117 -11.73 -20.54 16.38
CA GLY A 117 -12.75 -21.28 15.66
C GLY A 117 -12.28 -21.74 14.27
N LYS A 118 -13.07 -22.64 13.65
CA LYS A 118 -12.87 -23.07 12.26
C LYS A 118 -12.77 -21.87 11.34
N ALA A 119 -11.87 -21.94 10.34
CA ALA A 119 -11.65 -20.86 9.40
C ALA A 119 -12.94 -20.52 8.62
N ASP A 120 -13.54 -19.39 8.93
CA ASP A 120 -14.61 -18.81 8.12
C ASP A 120 -13.97 -17.96 7.01
N LEU A 121 -13.78 -18.58 5.85
CA LEU A 121 -13.10 -17.96 4.69
C LEU A 121 -13.89 -16.77 4.16
N ARG A 122 -15.24 -16.84 4.18
CA ARG A 122 -16.08 -15.72 3.76
C ARG A 122 -15.85 -14.50 4.65
N LYS A 123 -15.85 -14.72 5.96
CA LYS A 123 -15.58 -13.68 6.95
C LYS A 123 -14.15 -13.14 6.80
N ALA A 124 -13.16 -14.01 6.51
CA ALA A 124 -11.79 -13.60 6.26
C ALA A 124 -11.67 -12.66 5.05
N PHE A 125 -12.37 -12.95 3.97
CA PHE A 125 -12.41 -12.10 2.77
C PHE A 125 -13.03 -10.72 3.07
N PHE A 126 -14.26 -10.69 3.56
CA PHE A 126 -14.96 -9.41 3.80
C PHE A 126 -14.29 -8.54 4.85
N GLN A 127 -13.74 -9.13 5.92
CA GLN A 127 -13.00 -8.38 6.92
C GLN A 127 -11.66 -7.87 6.34
N GLY A 128 -10.99 -8.64 5.47
CA GLY A 128 -9.81 -8.17 4.74
C GLY A 128 -10.13 -6.95 3.88
N SER A 129 -11.21 -7.02 3.09
CA SER A 129 -11.67 -5.88 2.27
C SER A 129 -11.95 -4.65 3.12
N LEU A 130 -12.69 -4.83 4.22
CA LEU A 130 -13.02 -3.73 5.11
C LEU A 130 -11.78 -3.15 5.80
N THR A 131 -10.82 -4.00 6.19
CA THR A 131 -9.57 -3.55 6.81
C THR A 131 -8.82 -2.62 5.87
N THR A 132 -8.67 -2.97 4.60
CA THR A 132 -8.01 -2.12 3.60
C THR A 132 -8.80 -0.86 3.30
N LEU A 133 -10.12 -0.95 3.13
CA LEU A 133 -10.96 0.24 2.86
C LEU A 133 -10.87 1.28 3.98
N LEU A 134 -10.76 0.83 5.23
CA LEU A 134 -10.62 1.67 6.41
C LEU A 134 -9.15 1.94 6.78
N ASN A 135 -8.18 1.37 6.03
CA ASN A 135 -6.77 1.54 6.30
C ASN A 135 -6.28 2.91 5.82
N PRO A 136 -6.03 3.85 6.72
CA PRO A 136 -5.63 5.20 6.33
C PRO A 136 -4.26 5.23 5.65
N LYS A 137 -3.36 4.28 5.96
CA LYS A 137 -2.06 4.16 5.29
C LYS A 137 -2.23 3.89 3.79
N VAL A 138 -3.11 2.95 3.44
CA VAL A 138 -3.38 2.57 2.05
C VAL A 138 -4.15 3.67 1.34
N ALA A 139 -5.19 4.22 1.96
CA ALA A 139 -5.96 5.32 1.40
C ALA A 139 -5.08 6.52 1.04
N LEU A 140 -4.15 6.90 1.93
CA LEU A 140 -3.22 8.00 1.67
C LEU A 140 -2.20 7.68 0.58
N PHE A 141 -1.75 6.42 0.48
CA PHE A 141 -0.91 6.01 -0.63
C PHE A 141 -1.63 6.21 -1.96
N TYR A 142 -2.88 5.76 -2.06
CA TYR A 142 -3.69 5.96 -3.26
C TYR A 142 -3.96 7.43 -3.58
N LEU A 143 -4.27 8.22 -2.57
CA LEU A 143 -4.66 9.61 -2.76
C LEU A 143 -3.47 10.55 -2.99
N ALA A 144 -2.36 10.34 -2.29
CA ALA A 144 -1.25 11.27 -2.30
C ALA A 144 -0.03 10.79 -3.11
N PHE A 145 0.19 9.47 -3.19
CA PHE A 145 1.35 8.90 -3.88
C PHE A 145 1.04 8.48 -5.31
N LEU A 146 -0.06 7.76 -5.54
CA LEU A 146 -0.37 7.21 -6.85
C LEU A 146 -0.45 8.29 -7.95
N PRO A 147 -1.04 9.48 -7.72
CA PRO A 147 -1.09 10.54 -8.73
C PRO A 147 0.27 11.07 -9.16
N GLN A 148 1.33 10.92 -8.33
CA GLN A 148 2.69 11.38 -8.68
C GLN A 148 3.33 10.58 -9.83
N PHE A 149 2.76 9.43 -10.15
CA PHE A 149 3.20 8.57 -11.25
C PHE A 149 2.41 8.79 -12.54
N VAL A 150 1.39 9.67 -12.50
CA VAL A 150 0.56 10.03 -13.65
C VAL A 150 1.26 11.14 -14.45
N ASP A 151 1.22 11.03 -15.76
CA ASP A 151 1.63 12.07 -16.69
C ASP A 151 0.39 12.70 -17.34
N PRO A 152 -0.04 13.89 -16.89
CA PRO A 152 -1.23 14.56 -17.45
C PRO A 152 -1.10 14.93 -18.93
N ALA A 153 0.13 15.15 -19.42
CA ALA A 153 0.39 15.51 -20.81
C ALA A 153 0.06 14.38 -21.78
N ARG A 154 0.04 13.13 -21.32
CA ARG A 154 -0.38 11.96 -22.12
C ARG A 154 -1.90 11.78 -22.18
N GLY A 155 -2.67 12.58 -21.44
CA GLY A 155 -4.12 12.43 -21.33
C GLY A 155 -4.56 11.15 -20.59
N HIS A 156 -5.86 10.84 -20.67
CA HIS A 156 -6.45 9.61 -20.08
C HIS A 156 -6.06 9.35 -18.62
N VAL A 157 -5.97 10.41 -17.79
CA VAL A 157 -5.59 10.34 -16.36
C VAL A 157 -6.32 9.22 -15.59
N PRO A 158 -7.65 9.01 -15.73
CA PRO A 158 -8.34 7.91 -15.07
C PRO A 158 -7.79 6.54 -15.44
N LEU A 159 -7.45 6.31 -16.71
CA LEU A 159 -6.91 5.06 -17.19
C LEU A 159 -5.50 4.82 -16.63
N GLN A 160 -4.66 5.86 -16.59
CA GLN A 160 -3.34 5.79 -15.97
C GLN A 160 -3.46 5.39 -14.50
N LEU A 161 -4.36 6.04 -13.73
CA LEU A 161 -4.60 5.71 -12.32
C LEU A 161 -5.10 4.28 -12.13
N LEU A 162 -5.98 3.78 -13.01
CA LEU A 162 -6.43 2.39 -12.97
C LEU A 162 -5.29 1.40 -13.20
N ILE A 163 -4.44 1.63 -14.21
CA ILE A 163 -3.29 0.76 -14.54
C ILE A 163 -2.27 0.77 -13.39
N LEU A 164 -1.90 1.95 -12.90
CA LEU A 164 -0.95 2.09 -11.80
C LEU A 164 -1.49 1.49 -10.50
N GLY A 165 -2.77 1.71 -10.20
CA GLY A 165 -3.45 1.13 -9.06
C GLY A 165 -3.60 -0.40 -9.16
N LEU A 166 -3.82 -0.93 -10.35
CA LEU A 166 -3.82 -2.38 -10.59
C LEU A 166 -2.42 -2.98 -10.35
N LEU A 167 -1.37 -2.32 -10.85
CA LEU A 167 0.01 -2.74 -10.60
C LEU A 167 0.35 -2.70 -9.09
N PHE A 168 -0.08 -1.65 -8.39
CA PHE A 168 0.02 -1.59 -6.93
C PHE A 168 -0.66 -2.79 -6.27
N ASN A 169 -1.92 -3.10 -6.66
CA ASN A 169 -2.68 -4.22 -6.10
C ASN A 169 -2.03 -5.57 -6.34
N ILE A 170 -1.53 -5.82 -7.57
CA ILE A 170 -0.85 -7.07 -7.91
C ILE A 170 0.43 -7.22 -7.08
N THR A 171 1.22 -6.16 -6.97
CA THR A 171 2.45 -6.15 -6.18
C THR A 171 2.16 -6.36 -4.70
N SER A 172 1.16 -5.64 -4.16
CA SER A 172 0.71 -5.80 -2.78
C SER A 172 0.22 -7.22 -2.50
N LEU A 173 -0.62 -7.78 -3.38
CA LEU A 173 -1.12 -9.15 -3.25
C LEU A 173 0.01 -10.18 -3.20
N ALA A 174 1.06 -10.00 -4.01
CA ALA A 174 2.23 -10.89 -4.00
C ALA A 174 2.99 -10.81 -2.67
N VAL A 175 3.23 -9.60 -2.16
CA VAL A 175 3.90 -9.38 -0.85
C VAL A 175 3.05 -9.93 0.28
N ASP A 176 1.76 -9.58 0.33
CA ASP A 176 0.82 -9.99 1.37
C ASP A 176 0.64 -11.52 1.42
N THR A 177 0.56 -12.16 0.25
CA THR A 177 0.48 -13.63 0.15
C THR A 177 1.77 -14.27 0.67
N SER A 178 2.93 -13.70 0.34
CA SER A 178 4.22 -14.16 0.88
C SER A 178 4.25 -14.07 2.40
N VAL A 179 3.79 -12.95 2.97
CA VAL A 179 3.66 -12.76 4.42
C VAL A 179 2.68 -13.78 5.03
N ALA A 180 1.52 -14.02 4.38
CA ALA A 180 0.54 -15.01 4.85
C ALA A 180 1.13 -16.42 4.96
N LEU A 181 1.85 -16.84 3.91
CA LEU A 181 2.48 -18.16 3.86
C LEU A 181 3.59 -18.28 4.90
N LEU A 182 4.49 -17.30 4.99
CA LEU A 182 5.55 -17.27 5.99
C LEU A 182 5.00 -17.24 7.41
N ALA A 183 3.98 -16.44 7.68
CA ALA A 183 3.35 -16.37 8.99
C ALA A 183 2.67 -17.69 9.38
N SER A 184 2.08 -18.41 8.44
CA SER A 184 1.48 -19.73 8.70
C SER A 184 2.52 -20.79 9.05
N LEU A 185 3.71 -20.71 8.44
CA LEU A 185 4.82 -21.64 8.68
C LEU A 185 5.58 -21.32 9.99
N LEU A 186 5.78 -20.04 10.26
CA LEU A 186 6.60 -19.55 11.35
C LEU A 186 5.79 -19.15 12.60
N GLY A 187 4.48 -19.34 12.61
CA GLY A 187 3.59 -18.84 13.66
C GLY A 187 3.95 -19.28 15.07
N SER A 188 4.45 -20.52 15.25
CA SER A 188 4.93 -21.04 16.53
C SER A 188 6.31 -20.47 16.92
N TRP A 189 7.15 -20.17 15.93
CA TRP A 189 8.49 -19.64 16.10
C TRP A 189 8.48 -18.12 16.38
N LEU A 190 7.62 -17.38 15.66
CA LEU A 190 7.47 -15.91 15.83
C LEU A 190 6.99 -15.55 17.24
N LYS A 191 6.11 -16.38 17.85
CA LYS A 191 5.63 -16.17 19.21
C LYS A 191 6.74 -16.23 20.28
N ARG A 192 7.90 -16.83 19.97
CA ARG A 192 9.02 -17.03 20.91
C ARG A 192 10.12 -15.96 20.84
N ARG A 193 10.16 -15.07 19.83
CA ARG A 193 11.26 -14.08 19.66
C ARG A 193 10.83 -12.64 19.93
N SER A 194 11.04 -12.19 21.17
CA SER A 194 10.76 -10.83 21.62
C SER A 194 11.59 -9.72 20.92
N ARG A 195 12.77 -10.04 20.36
CA ARG A 195 13.64 -9.04 19.70
C ARG A 195 13.08 -8.57 18.35
N ALA A 196 12.51 -9.46 17.54
CA ALA A 196 11.87 -9.09 16.27
C ALA A 196 10.65 -8.18 16.50
N ALA A 197 9.88 -8.43 17.56
CA ALA A 197 8.75 -7.62 17.95
C ALA A 197 9.11 -6.16 18.27
N LYS A 198 10.35 -5.89 18.69
CA LYS A 198 10.85 -4.53 18.96
C LYS A 198 11.42 -3.83 17.72
N LEU A 199 12.05 -4.57 16.80
CA LEU A 199 12.71 -4.00 15.63
C LEU A 199 11.71 -3.57 14.53
N ILE A 200 10.63 -4.35 14.37
CA ILE A 200 9.59 -4.11 13.36
C ILE A 200 8.97 -2.71 13.48
N PRO A 201 8.50 -2.23 14.65
CA PRO A 201 7.95 -0.88 14.78
C PRO A 201 8.94 0.22 14.42
N TRP A 202 10.22 0.04 14.74
CA TRP A 202 11.28 1.02 14.42
C TRP A 202 11.51 1.14 12.92
N LEU A 203 11.64 0.04 12.21
CA LEU A 203 11.76 0.02 10.74
C LEU A 203 10.52 0.63 10.08
N THR A 204 9.34 0.22 10.54
CA THR A 204 8.05 0.73 10.09
C THR A 204 7.97 2.24 10.21
N GLY A 205 8.21 2.75 11.43
CA GLY A 205 8.15 4.17 11.71
C GLY A 205 9.12 4.98 10.85
N SER A 206 10.36 4.50 10.70
CA SER A 206 11.38 5.18 9.88
C SER A 206 11.00 5.24 8.40
N VAL A 207 10.47 4.13 7.83
CA VAL A 207 10.04 4.11 6.42
C VAL A 207 8.84 5.05 6.20
N LEU A 208 7.85 5.05 7.09
CA LEU A 208 6.69 5.95 6.98
C LEU A 208 7.09 7.42 7.05
N ILE A 209 8.00 7.78 7.97
CA ILE A 209 8.53 9.15 8.07
C ILE A 209 9.28 9.50 6.78
N GLY A 210 10.16 8.62 6.30
CA GLY A 210 10.90 8.85 5.05
C GLY A 210 9.99 9.06 3.85
N LEU A 211 8.91 8.27 3.72
CA LEU A 211 7.89 8.43 2.67
C LEU A 211 7.14 9.76 2.81
N GLY A 212 6.74 10.14 4.02
CA GLY A 212 6.08 11.42 4.29
C GLY A 212 6.97 12.61 3.94
N VAL A 213 8.24 12.58 4.34
CA VAL A 213 9.22 13.61 3.99
C VAL A 213 9.42 13.69 2.48
N ARG A 214 9.62 12.56 1.80
CA ARG A 214 9.75 12.51 0.34
C ARG A 214 8.54 13.10 -0.36
N LEU A 215 7.33 12.82 0.13
CA LEU A 215 6.09 13.34 -0.42
C LEU A 215 6.04 14.88 -0.40
N VAL A 216 6.54 15.51 0.67
CA VAL A 216 6.63 16.98 0.77
C VAL A 216 7.50 17.58 -0.34
N PHE A 217 8.64 16.93 -0.66
CA PHE A 217 9.60 17.43 -1.65
C PHE A 217 9.30 16.99 -3.09
N SER A 218 8.29 16.15 -3.32
CA SER A 218 7.86 15.78 -4.67
C SER A 218 7.24 16.98 -5.38
N GLY A 219 7.62 17.23 -6.65
CA GLY A 219 7.00 18.23 -7.51
C GLY A 219 5.51 17.93 -7.76
N ARG A 220 4.81 18.88 -8.42
CA ARG A 220 3.52 18.59 -9.05
C ARG A 220 3.77 17.76 -10.31
N PRO A 221 2.92 16.77 -10.62
CA PRO A 221 2.98 16.04 -11.88
C PRO A 221 2.68 16.95 -13.08
#